data_f0df07300e77ca4470e2063a6ee22deb
#
_entry.id   f0df07300e77ca4470e2063a6ee22deb
#
_cell.length_a   1.000
_cell.length_b   1.000
_cell.length_c   1.000
_cell.angle_alpha   90.00
_cell.angle_beta   90.00
_cell.angle_gamma   90.00
#
_symmetry.space_group_name_H-M   'P 1'
#
loop_
_entity.id
_entity.type
_entity.pdbx_description
1 polymer ?
#
loop_
_entity_poly.entity_id
_entity_poly.type
_entity_poly.pdbx_seq_one_letter_code
_entity_poly.pdbx_strand_id
1 'polypeptide(L)'
;MKYLYVCIALCIATNMGFGQGKDRASLDPEVTEVWEPIPPKVNIVNGVPSDAQVLFDGSDFSNWIGINGGDVQWDLVGDAMTVKLGTGGITTRDSFGDFQLHIEWASPEVITGEGQGRGNSGIFLQNRYEVQVLDSYESRTYSNGQASAIYKQAIPLVNACKPPGEWQTYDIIYTAPRFNDNGRKISNAKVTVLHNGVVTLNDFEIWGTTQYKGLPSNEPHGDAPITLQDHSNLVKYRNIWIRRM
;
A
#
# COMPACT_ATOMS: atom_id res chain seq x y z
N MET A 1 50.60 -7.97 -70.09
CA MET A 1 49.26 -8.56 -70.10
C MET A 1 48.70 -8.52 -68.68
N LYS A 2 47.79 -7.57 -68.44
CA LYS A 2 47.09 -7.42 -67.18
C LYS A 2 45.66 -7.91 -67.36
N TYR A 3 45.29 -8.98 -66.72
CA TYR A 3 43.92 -9.50 -66.71
C TYR A 3 43.09 -8.74 -65.69
N LEU A 4 42.07 -8.08 -66.18
CA LEU A 4 41.08 -7.38 -65.38
C LEU A 4 39.94 -8.34 -65.07
N TYR A 5 39.80 -8.79 -63.80
CA TYR A 5 38.66 -9.59 -63.39
C TYR A 5 37.52 -8.64 -62.99
N VAL A 6 36.45 -8.64 -63.79
CA VAL A 6 35.19 -7.97 -63.46
C VAL A 6 34.36 -8.92 -62.60
N CYS A 7 34.26 -8.63 -61.30
CA CYS A 7 33.30 -9.31 -60.47
C CYS A 7 31.90 -8.68 -60.67
N ILE A 8 31.03 -9.43 -61.34
CA ILE A 8 29.61 -9.10 -61.41
C ILE A 8 28.97 -9.57 -60.08
N ALA A 9 28.65 -8.63 -59.20
CA ALA A 9 27.85 -8.91 -58.01
C ALA A 9 26.37 -9.00 -58.42
N LEU A 10 25.86 -10.23 -58.44
CA LEU A 10 24.43 -10.48 -58.68
C LEU A 10 23.66 -10.16 -57.39
N CYS A 11 23.08 -8.96 -57.32
CA CYS A 11 22.14 -8.62 -56.26
C CYS A 11 20.84 -9.40 -56.45
N ILE A 12 20.68 -10.50 -55.76
CA ILE A 12 19.39 -11.18 -55.63
C ILE A 12 18.58 -10.37 -54.60
N ALA A 13 17.71 -9.49 -55.09
CA ALA A 13 16.68 -8.85 -54.28
C ALA A 13 15.64 -9.93 -53.90
N THR A 14 15.80 -10.55 -52.77
CA THR A 14 14.71 -11.34 -52.15
C THR A 14 13.61 -10.37 -51.72
N ASN A 15 12.57 -10.24 -52.56
CA ASN A 15 11.31 -9.69 -52.10
C ASN A 15 10.77 -10.58 -50.96
N MET A 16 11.14 -10.27 -49.70
CA MET A 16 10.36 -10.71 -48.58
C MET A 16 9.01 -9.98 -48.66
N GLY A 17 8.05 -10.64 -49.27
CA GLY A 17 6.65 -10.24 -49.17
C GLY A 17 6.31 -10.21 -47.68
N PHE A 18 6.30 -9.02 -47.10
CA PHE A 18 5.58 -8.82 -45.82
C PHE A 18 4.15 -9.20 -46.14
N GLY A 19 3.75 -10.42 -45.69
CA GLY A 19 2.36 -10.82 -45.70
C GLY A 19 1.59 -9.66 -45.05
N GLN A 20 0.66 -9.08 -45.81
CA GLN A 20 -0.27 -8.11 -45.25
C GLN A 20 -0.92 -8.77 -44.07
N GLY A 21 -0.48 -8.40 -42.84
CA GLY A 21 -1.14 -8.83 -41.63
C GLY A 21 -2.61 -8.44 -41.76
N LYS A 22 -3.51 -9.41 -41.57
CA LYS A 22 -4.95 -9.12 -41.53
C LYS A 22 -5.13 -7.88 -40.65
N ASP A 23 -5.87 -6.90 -41.18
CA ASP A 23 -6.21 -5.71 -40.43
C ASP A 23 -6.80 -6.18 -39.07
N ARG A 24 -6.20 -5.75 -37.97
CA ARG A 24 -6.64 -6.17 -36.62
C ARG A 24 -8.12 -5.88 -36.38
N ALA A 25 -8.66 -4.86 -37.07
CA ALA A 25 -10.08 -4.52 -37.04
C ALA A 25 -10.98 -5.54 -37.78
N SER A 26 -10.41 -6.47 -38.58
CA SER A 26 -11.14 -7.51 -39.32
C SER A 26 -11.15 -8.88 -38.66
N LEU A 27 -10.61 -8.99 -37.44
CA LEU A 27 -10.65 -10.24 -36.64
C LEU A 27 -12.01 -10.39 -35.98
N ASP A 28 -12.52 -11.63 -35.92
CA ASP A 28 -13.75 -11.94 -35.19
C ASP A 28 -13.58 -11.59 -33.73
N PRO A 29 -14.65 -11.07 -33.05
CA PRO A 29 -14.58 -10.68 -31.64
C PRO A 29 -14.09 -11.81 -30.72
N GLU A 30 -14.45 -13.03 -31.02
CA GLU A 30 -14.13 -14.23 -30.23
C GLU A 30 -12.61 -14.51 -30.11
N VAL A 31 -11.79 -13.96 -31.01
CA VAL A 31 -10.32 -14.14 -30.99
C VAL A 31 -9.67 -13.58 -29.72
N THR A 32 -10.31 -12.61 -29.06
CA THR A 32 -9.82 -11.99 -27.83
C THR A 32 -10.65 -12.35 -26.60
N GLU A 33 -11.69 -13.16 -26.74
CA GLU A 33 -12.52 -13.61 -25.63
C GLU A 33 -11.79 -14.67 -24.80
N VAL A 34 -11.78 -14.50 -23.50
CA VAL A 34 -11.23 -15.45 -22.53
C VAL A 34 -12.32 -15.82 -21.54
N TRP A 35 -12.80 -17.04 -21.61
CA TRP A 35 -13.96 -17.52 -20.85
C TRP A 35 -13.59 -18.08 -19.47
N GLU A 36 -12.34 -18.49 -19.29
CA GLU A 36 -11.86 -19.10 -18.05
C GLU A 36 -10.54 -18.44 -17.61
N PRO A 37 -10.29 -18.29 -16.30
CA PRO A 37 -11.17 -18.69 -15.19
C PRO A 37 -12.36 -17.73 -15.01
N ILE A 38 -13.51 -18.25 -14.58
CA ILE A 38 -14.63 -17.39 -14.16
C ILE A 38 -14.26 -16.71 -12.84
N PRO A 39 -14.34 -15.36 -12.75
CA PRO A 39 -14.02 -14.64 -11.52
C PRO A 39 -14.89 -15.10 -10.35
N PRO A 40 -14.30 -15.42 -9.17
CA PRO A 40 -15.08 -15.82 -8.00
C PRO A 40 -16.01 -14.70 -7.54
N LYS A 41 -17.22 -15.07 -7.11
CA LYS A 41 -18.19 -14.11 -6.60
C LYS A 41 -17.81 -13.67 -5.18
N VAL A 42 -17.66 -12.36 -4.97
CA VAL A 42 -17.48 -11.73 -3.66
C VAL A 42 -18.75 -10.96 -3.32
N ASN A 43 -19.31 -11.19 -2.13
CA ASN A 43 -20.42 -10.41 -1.60
C ASN A 43 -19.87 -9.34 -0.64
N ILE A 44 -20.59 -8.23 -0.53
CA ILE A 44 -20.27 -7.17 0.44
C ILE A 44 -21.32 -7.20 1.54
N VAL A 45 -20.89 -7.41 2.78
CA VAL A 45 -21.75 -7.41 3.96
C VAL A 45 -21.25 -6.34 4.94
N ASN A 46 -22.07 -5.34 5.22
CA ASN A 46 -21.71 -4.20 6.07
C ASN A 46 -20.41 -3.50 5.64
N GLY A 47 -20.16 -3.41 4.34
CA GLY A 47 -18.94 -2.80 3.79
C GLY A 47 -17.71 -3.72 3.76
N VAL A 48 -17.81 -4.95 4.26
CA VAL A 48 -16.71 -5.92 4.29
C VAL A 48 -16.88 -6.96 3.17
N PRO A 49 -15.87 -7.17 2.31
CA PRO A 49 -15.88 -8.26 1.33
C PRO A 49 -15.88 -9.65 1.98
N SER A 50 -16.65 -10.57 1.43
CA SER A 50 -16.81 -11.93 2.00
C SER A 50 -15.53 -12.78 1.95
N ASP A 51 -14.53 -12.38 1.19
CA ASP A 51 -13.20 -12.99 1.09
C ASP A 51 -12.11 -12.20 1.87
N ALA A 52 -12.53 -11.18 2.64
CA ALA A 52 -11.65 -10.44 3.53
C ALA A 52 -11.57 -11.09 4.92
N GLN A 53 -10.41 -10.96 5.55
CA GLN A 53 -10.21 -11.26 6.96
C GLN A 53 -10.48 -9.99 7.77
N VAL A 54 -11.42 -10.07 8.73
CA VAL A 54 -11.65 -9.00 9.69
C VAL A 54 -10.52 -9.02 10.71
N LEU A 55 -9.78 -7.93 10.82
CA LEU A 55 -8.69 -7.77 11.79
C LEU A 55 -9.16 -7.12 13.08
N PHE A 56 -10.19 -6.25 13.00
CA PHE A 56 -10.81 -5.63 14.16
C PHE A 56 -12.21 -5.12 13.83
N ASP A 57 -13.19 -5.56 14.60
CA ASP A 57 -14.61 -5.20 14.45
C ASP A 57 -15.19 -4.45 15.67
N GLY A 58 -14.32 -4.08 16.62
CA GLY A 58 -14.72 -3.43 17.85
C GLY A 58 -14.89 -4.37 19.04
N SER A 59 -14.78 -5.69 18.87
CA SER A 59 -15.05 -6.67 19.94
C SER A 59 -13.83 -6.96 20.82
N ASP A 60 -12.68 -7.26 20.22
CA ASP A 60 -11.48 -7.66 20.96
C ASP A 60 -10.17 -7.47 20.16
N PHE A 61 -9.06 -7.80 20.78
CA PHE A 61 -7.72 -7.75 20.18
C PHE A 61 -7.20 -9.13 19.70
N SER A 62 -8.06 -10.10 19.47
CA SER A 62 -7.66 -11.51 19.19
C SER A 62 -6.68 -11.64 18.01
N ASN A 63 -6.77 -10.76 17.00
CA ASN A 63 -5.87 -10.72 15.86
C ASN A 63 -4.58 -9.90 16.09
N TRP A 64 -4.40 -9.30 17.27
CA TRP A 64 -3.31 -8.37 17.58
C TRP A 64 -2.47 -8.83 18.76
N ILE A 65 -1.22 -8.37 18.79
CA ILE A 65 -0.29 -8.51 19.92
C ILE A 65 0.46 -7.19 20.10
N GLY A 66 1.00 -6.97 21.29
CA GLY A 66 1.95 -5.87 21.51
C GLY A 66 3.19 -6.01 20.62
N ILE A 67 3.76 -4.92 20.14
CA ILE A 67 4.94 -4.95 19.24
C ILE A 67 6.15 -5.65 19.84
N ASN A 68 6.27 -5.66 21.16
CA ASN A 68 7.31 -6.36 21.92
C ASN A 68 6.90 -7.76 22.38
N GLY A 69 5.79 -8.29 21.85
CA GLY A 69 5.14 -9.51 22.30
C GLY A 69 4.18 -9.27 23.48
N GLY A 70 3.42 -10.32 23.84
CA GLY A 70 2.41 -10.24 24.89
C GLY A 70 1.10 -9.61 24.45
N ASP A 71 0.22 -9.39 25.42
CA ASP A 71 -1.11 -8.86 25.17
C ASP A 71 -1.09 -7.38 24.78
N VAL A 72 -2.06 -6.98 23.94
CA VAL A 72 -2.28 -5.58 23.62
C VAL A 72 -2.62 -4.79 24.87
N GLN A 73 -1.92 -3.66 25.08
CA GLN A 73 -2.14 -2.78 26.23
C GLN A 73 -3.01 -1.57 25.89
N TRP A 74 -3.37 -1.38 24.60
CA TRP A 74 -4.26 -0.29 24.16
C TRP A 74 -5.66 -0.45 24.77
N ASP A 75 -6.36 0.66 24.90
CA ASP A 75 -7.71 0.65 25.48
C ASP A 75 -8.76 0.37 24.40
N LEU A 76 -9.78 -0.43 24.75
CA LEU A 76 -10.98 -0.61 23.94
C LEU A 76 -12.04 0.38 24.44
N VAL A 77 -12.40 1.37 23.60
CA VAL A 77 -13.37 2.42 23.95
C VAL A 77 -14.49 2.43 22.92
N GLY A 78 -15.66 1.94 23.29
CA GLY A 78 -16.77 1.72 22.36
C GLY A 78 -16.39 0.63 21.36
N ASP A 79 -16.46 0.97 20.07
CA ASP A 79 -16.12 0.11 18.94
C ASP A 79 -14.69 0.37 18.39
N ALA A 80 -13.84 1.08 19.16
CA ALA A 80 -12.52 1.51 18.70
C ALA A 80 -11.41 1.09 19.67
N MET A 81 -10.28 0.65 19.11
CA MET A 81 -9.02 0.57 19.83
C MET A 81 -8.38 1.96 19.90
N THR A 82 -7.93 2.35 21.06
CA THR A 82 -7.32 3.66 21.32
C THR A 82 -5.88 3.46 21.81
N VAL A 83 -4.94 4.18 21.19
CA VAL A 83 -3.55 4.19 21.64
C VAL A 83 -3.47 4.51 23.12
N LYS A 84 -2.76 3.67 23.87
CA LYS A 84 -2.39 3.96 25.27
C LYS A 84 -0.93 4.40 25.30
N LEU A 85 -0.75 5.64 25.71
CA LEU A 85 0.55 6.30 25.63
C LEU A 85 1.65 5.54 26.35
N GLY A 86 2.77 5.32 25.67
CA GLY A 86 3.96 4.71 26.25
C GLY A 86 3.90 3.18 26.38
N THR A 87 2.84 2.53 25.89
CA THR A 87 2.74 1.06 25.90
C THR A 87 3.35 0.41 24.65
N GLY A 88 3.72 1.22 23.65
CA GLY A 88 4.21 0.80 22.35
C GLY A 88 3.11 0.49 21.35
N GLY A 89 3.51 0.26 20.12
CA GLY A 89 2.60 -0.11 19.04
C GLY A 89 2.03 -1.53 19.20
N ILE A 90 1.11 -1.85 18.32
CA ILE A 90 0.52 -3.20 18.21
C ILE A 90 0.73 -3.73 16.80
N THR A 91 0.78 -5.04 16.66
CA THR A 91 0.99 -5.69 15.37
C THR A 91 0.03 -6.86 15.17
N THR A 92 -0.34 -7.14 13.93
CA THR A 92 -1.17 -8.32 13.63
C THR A 92 -0.42 -9.61 13.95
N ARG A 93 -1.14 -10.66 14.35
CA ARG A 93 -0.58 -12.01 14.53
C ARG A 93 -0.21 -12.63 13.20
N ASP A 94 -1.02 -12.37 12.17
CA ASP A 94 -0.79 -12.86 10.81
C ASP A 94 0.14 -11.93 10.03
N SER A 95 0.84 -12.53 9.07
CA SER A 95 1.70 -11.84 8.10
C SER A 95 1.04 -11.79 6.73
N PHE A 96 1.31 -10.75 5.96
CA PHE A 96 0.68 -10.46 4.68
C PHE A 96 1.72 -10.09 3.61
N GLY A 97 1.47 -10.53 2.38
CA GLY A 97 2.20 -10.13 1.17
C GLY A 97 1.49 -8.99 0.44
N ASP A 98 0.89 -9.31 -0.70
CA ASP A 98 0.03 -8.37 -1.44
C ASP A 98 -1.37 -8.35 -0.83
N PHE A 99 -1.94 -7.15 -0.67
CA PHE A 99 -3.26 -7.02 -0.05
C PHE A 99 -3.99 -5.72 -0.40
N GLN A 100 -5.30 -5.75 -0.18
CA GLN A 100 -6.15 -4.60 0.05
C GLN A 100 -6.44 -4.50 1.54
N LEU A 101 -6.19 -3.33 2.14
CA LEU A 101 -6.46 -3.03 3.55
C LEU A 101 -7.44 -1.87 3.64
N HIS A 102 -8.50 -2.05 4.42
CA HIS A 102 -9.38 -0.97 4.88
C HIS A 102 -9.16 -0.73 6.36
N ILE A 103 -9.04 0.53 6.75
CA ILE A 103 -8.87 0.92 8.13
C ILE A 103 -9.46 2.30 8.37
N GLU A 104 -10.26 2.43 9.42
CA GLU A 104 -10.74 3.74 9.90
C GLU A 104 -9.89 4.20 11.08
N TRP A 105 -9.56 5.48 11.10
CA TRP A 105 -8.80 6.09 12.17
C TRP A 105 -9.32 7.50 12.51
N ALA A 106 -9.10 7.95 13.75
CA ALA A 106 -9.41 9.31 14.17
C ALA A 106 -8.29 9.86 15.04
N SER A 107 -7.86 11.09 14.75
CA SER A 107 -7.02 11.86 15.66
C SER A 107 -7.82 12.31 16.89
N PRO A 108 -7.17 12.66 18.01
CA PRO A 108 -7.87 13.25 19.14
C PRO A 108 -8.68 14.50 18.74
N GLU A 109 -9.90 14.64 19.26
CA GLU A 109 -10.74 15.83 19.05
C GLU A 109 -10.08 17.09 19.62
N VAL A 110 -9.48 16.96 20.80
CA VAL A 110 -8.72 18.06 21.43
C VAL A 110 -7.35 18.15 20.79
N ILE A 111 -7.12 19.24 20.07
CA ILE A 111 -5.86 19.51 19.39
C ILE A 111 -4.77 19.78 20.43
N THR A 112 -3.71 18.98 20.36
CA THR A 112 -2.47 19.20 21.14
C THR A 112 -1.28 19.11 20.21
N GLY A 113 -0.27 19.97 20.42
CA GLY A 113 0.92 20.00 19.58
C GLY A 113 0.73 20.66 18.22
N GLU A 114 1.77 20.63 17.42
CA GLU A 114 1.82 21.20 16.07
C GLU A 114 2.58 20.25 15.13
N GLY A 115 2.30 20.34 13.82
CA GLY A 115 3.01 19.58 12.79
C GLY A 115 3.04 18.08 13.10
N GLN A 116 4.21 17.48 13.22
CA GLN A 116 4.39 16.06 13.54
C GLN A 116 4.06 15.68 14.98
N GLY A 117 3.82 16.63 15.87
CA GLY A 117 3.35 16.39 17.25
C GLY A 117 1.83 16.38 17.38
N ARG A 118 1.07 16.55 16.28
CA ARG A 118 -0.39 16.73 16.31
C ARG A 118 -1.11 15.48 15.80
N GLY A 119 -1.70 14.71 16.71
CA GLY A 119 -2.50 13.53 16.36
C GLY A 119 -1.75 12.51 15.50
N ASN A 120 -0.50 12.23 15.86
CA ASN A 120 0.42 11.40 15.08
C ASN A 120 0.32 9.92 15.43
N SER A 121 0.38 9.09 14.42
CA SER A 121 0.55 7.65 14.44
C SER A 121 1.07 7.19 13.07
N GLY A 122 1.13 5.86 12.84
CA GLY A 122 1.53 5.28 11.56
C GLY A 122 0.95 3.90 11.37
N ILE A 123 0.65 3.56 10.11
CA ILE A 123 0.26 2.22 9.68
C ILE A 123 1.44 1.65 8.90
N PHE A 124 2.16 0.69 9.49
CA PHE A 124 3.33 0.07 8.86
C PHE A 124 2.91 -1.18 8.09
N LEU A 125 2.92 -1.09 6.77
CA LEU A 125 2.73 -2.21 5.88
C LEU A 125 3.95 -3.12 5.98
N GLN A 126 3.74 -4.42 6.23
CA GLN A 126 4.78 -5.41 6.48
C GLN A 126 5.81 -4.97 7.55
N ASN A 127 5.35 -4.22 8.57
CA ASN A 127 6.18 -3.68 9.66
C ASN A 127 7.40 -2.85 9.16
N ARG A 128 7.30 -2.24 7.97
CA ARG A 128 8.41 -1.53 7.30
C ARG A 128 8.02 -0.23 6.64
N TYR A 129 6.89 -0.18 5.95
CA TYR A 129 6.54 0.90 5.05
C TYR A 129 5.39 1.69 5.65
N GLU A 130 5.69 2.86 6.16
CA GLU A 130 4.75 3.67 6.91
C GLU A 130 3.84 4.48 5.99
N VAL A 131 2.54 4.22 6.08
CA VAL A 131 1.50 5.15 5.66
C VAL A 131 1.20 6.05 6.85
N GLN A 132 1.48 7.34 6.70
CA GLN A 132 1.36 8.31 7.78
C GLN A 132 -0.08 8.51 8.23
N VAL A 133 -0.28 8.50 9.55
CA VAL A 133 -1.47 8.94 10.24
C VAL A 133 -1.15 10.21 11.01
N LEU A 134 -1.85 11.31 10.67
CA LEU A 134 -1.57 12.63 11.25
C LEU A 134 -2.83 13.50 11.19
N ASP A 135 -3.08 14.31 12.19
CA ASP A 135 -4.04 15.40 12.03
C ASP A 135 -3.44 16.48 11.10
N SER A 136 -3.75 16.32 9.82
CA SER A 136 -3.32 17.23 8.75
C SER A 136 -4.37 18.28 8.41
N TYR A 137 -5.54 18.29 9.11
CA TYR A 137 -6.59 19.26 8.88
C TYR A 137 -6.12 20.66 9.32
N GLU A 138 -6.04 21.58 8.37
CA GLU A 138 -5.53 22.95 8.61
C GLU A 138 -4.22 22.98 9.41
N SER A 139 -3.38 21.98 9.23
CA SER A 139 -2.10 21.80 9.94
C SER A 139 -0.95 21.74 8.95
N ARG A 140 0.16 22.43 9.28
CA ARG A 140 1.33 22.48 8.42
C ARG A 140 2.51 21.72 9.01
N THR A 141 3.06 20.83 8.18
CA THR A 141 4.35 20.18 8.42
C THR A 141 5.04 19.96 7.06
N TYR A 142 6.15 19.25 7.02
CA TYR A 142 6.76 18.88 5.73
C TYR A 142 5.81 17.98 4.93
N SER A 143 5.72 18.23 3.61
CA SER A 143 4.67 17.66 2.76
C SER A 143 4.69 16.13 2.69
N ASN A 144 5.87 15.51 2.71
CA ASN A 144 6.03 14.05 2.73
C ASN A 144 5.93 13.42 4.15
N GLY A 145 5.37 14.14 5.10
CA GLY A 145 4.98 13.70 6.43
C GLY A 145 3.54 14.02 6.77
N GLN A 146 2.73 14.47 5.80
CA GLN A 146 1.30 14.67 5.93
C GLN A 146 0.55 13.33 5.97
N ALA A 147 -0.71 13.33 6.43
CA ALA A 147 -1.57 12.16 6.40
C ALA A 147 -1.59 11.50 5.02
N SER A 148 -1.57 10.18 4.97
CA SER A 148 -1.48 9.33 3.76
C SER A 148 -0.16 9.37 2.98
N ALA A 149 0.86 10.14 3.40
CA ALA A 149 2.20 10.04 2.83
C ALA A 149 2.79 8.62 3.03
N ILE A 150 3.64 8.15 2.12
CA ILE A 150 4.68 7.20 2.54
C ILE A 150 5.76 8.04 3.20
N TYR A 151 5.86 7.90 4.52
CA TYR A 151 6.59 8.82 5.38
C TYR A 151 8.01 9.08 4.88
N LYS A 152 8.30 10.37 4.61
CA LYS A 152 9.55 10.90 4.04
C LYS A 152 9.93 10.39 2.64
N GLN A 153 9.04 9.66 1.95
CA GLN A 153 9.28 9.17 0.59
C GLN A 153 8.30 9.76 -0.43
N ALA A 154 7.00 9.83 -0.11
CA ALA A 154 5.98 10.32 -1.02
C ALA A 154 5.20 11.49 -0.43
N ILE A 155 4.90 12.48 -1.26
CA ILE A 155 3.97 13.56 -0.93
C ILE A 155 2.58 13.15 -1.41
N PRO A 156 1.52 13.22 -0.56
CA PRO A 156 0.16 13.01 -1.01
C PRO A 156 -0.23 14.00 -2.11
N LEU A 157 -0.98 13.53 -3.11
CA LEU A 157 -1.48 14.36 -4.21
C LEU A 157 -2.37 15.51 -3.73
N VAL A 158 -3.14 15.24 -2.67
CA VAL A 158 -4.06 16.20 -2.03
C VAL A 158 -4.14 15.93 -0.54
N ASN A 159 -4.58 16.90 0.25
CA ASN A 159 -4.96 16.72 1.64
C ASN A 159 -6.48 16.47 1.71
N ALA A 160 -6.88 15.24 2.00
CA ALA A 160 -8.28 14.83 2.14
C ALA A 160 -8.72 14.66 3.60
N CYS A 161 -7.94 15.22 4.55
CA CYS A 161 -8.18 15.09 5.99
C CYS A 161 -9.46 15.82 6.40
N LYS A 162 -10.33 15.16 7.18
CA LYS A 162 -11.44 15.78 7.89
C LYS A 162 -10.95 16.39 9.20
N PRO A 163 -11.75 17.26 9.87
CA PRO A 163 -11.43 17.81 11.18
C PRO A 163 -11.00 16.77 12.22
N PRO A 164 -10.17 17.14 13.21
CA PRO A 164 -9.79 16.25 14.31
C PRO A 164 -11.03 15.74 15.06
N GLY A 165 -10.97 14.51 15.54
CA GLY A 165 -12.10 13.81 16.17
C GLY A 165 -13.03 13.10 15.17
N GLU A 166 -13.06 13.52 13.90
CA GLU A 166 -13.83 12.83 12.86
C GLU A 166 -13.10 11.59 12.33
N TRP A 167 -13.90 10.57 11.98
CA TRP A 167 -13.37 9.33 11.40
C TRP A 167 -12.89 9.54 9.97
N GLN A 168 -11.63 9.18 9.74
CA GLN A 168 -10.96 9.10 8.46
C GLN A 168 -11.02 7.67 7.97
N THR A 169 -11.01 7.45 6.66
CA THR A 169 -10.85 6.11 6.07
C THR A 169 -9.60 6.06 5.22
N TYR A 170 -8.82 4.99 5.36
CA TYR A 170 -7.83 4.60 4.38
C TYR A 170 -8.24 3.30 3.71
N ASP A 171 -8.28 3.33 2.38
CA ASP A 171 -8.29 2.14 1.54
C ASP A 171 -6.91 2.04 0.86
N ILE A 172 -6.16 1.00 1.20
CA ILE A 172 -4.77 0.82 0.79
C ILE A 172 -4.67 -0.43 -0.08
N ILE A 173 -4.20 -0.27 -1.31
CA ILE A 173 -3.84 -1.37 -2.20
C ILE A 173 -2.32 -1.47 -2.21
N TYR A 174 -1.80 -2.59 -1.74
CA TYR A 174 -0.37 -2.78 -1.56
C TYR A 174 0.14 -4.01 -2.29
N THR A 175 1.22 -3.84 -3.04
CA THR A 175 2.00 -4.93 -3.64
C THR A 175 3.36 -4.98 -2.96
N ALA A 176 3.71 -6.13 -2.39
CA ALA A 176 4.97 -6.33 -1.69
C ALA A 176 6.18 -6.32 -2.66
N PRO A 177 7.36 -5.94 -2.19
CA PRO A 177 8.56 -6.04 -3.00
C PRO A 177 8.90 -7.50 -3.30
N ARG A 178 9.63 -7.73 -4.38
CA ARG A 178 10.14 -9.07 -4.70
C ARG A 178 11.66 -9.08 -4.62
N PHE A 179 12.18 -10.16 -4.09
CA PHE A 179 13.61 -10.42 -3.98
C PHE A 179 13.93 -11.75 -4.64
N ASN A 180 15.12 -11.89 -5.23
CA ASN A 180 15.59 -13.16 -5.71
C ASN A 180 16.28 -13.98 -4.60
N ASP A 181 16.69 -15.21 -4.91
CA ASP A 181 17.32 -16.14 -3.96
C ASP A 181 18.62 -15.59 -3.34
N ASN A 182 19.28 -14.65 -4.00
CA ASN A 182 20.48 -13.97 -3.49
C ASN A 182 20.15 -12.71 -2.65
N GLY A 183 18.88 -12.47 -2.33
CA GLY A 183 18.44 -11.33 -1.55
C GLY A 183 18.46 -10.00 -2.32
N ARG A 184 18.67 -9.99 -3.63
CA ARG A 184 18.61 -8.77 -4.44
C ARG A 184 17.15 -8.41 -4.74
N LYS A 185 16.78 -7.17 -4.48
CA LYS A 185 15.46 -6.65 -4.84
C LYS A 185 15.31 -6.62 -6.38
N ILE A 186 14.24 -7.24 -6.88
CA ILE A 186 13.89 -7.31 -8.31
C ILE A 186 12.67 -6.45 -8.65
N SER A 187 11.82 -6.13 -7.69
CA SER A 187 10.77 -5.12 -7.84
C SER A 187 10.57 -4.37 -6.53
N ASN A 188 10.24 -3.09 -6.65
CA ASN A 188 9.85 -2.26 -5.51
C ASN A 188 8.47 -2.69 -4.98
N ALA A 189 8.22 -2.42 -3.70
CA ALA A 189 6.86 -2.38 -3.20
C ALA A 189 6.10 -1.22 -3.87
N LYS A 190 4.79 -1.40 -4.07
CA LYS A 190 3.91 -0.39 -4.64
C LYS A 190 2.70 -0.17 -3.76
N VAL A 191 2.23 1.07 -3.75
CA VAL A 191 1.06 1.42 -2.95
C VAL A 191 0.16 2.43 -3.64
N THR A 192 -1.13 2.18 -3.56
CA THR A 192 -2.19 3.15 -3.83
C THR A 192 -2.95 3.39 -2.54
N VAL A 193 -3.18 4.64 -2.18
CA VAL A 193 -3.93 5.04 -0.98
C VAL A 193 -5.08 5.93 -1.38
N LEU A 194 -6.28 5.55 -0.94
CA LEU A 194 -7.44 6.42 -0.94
C LEU A 194 -7.66 6.90 0.50
N HIS A 195 -7.69 8.21 0.70
CA HIS A 195 -8.02 8.84 1.97
C HIS A 195 -9.41 9.47 1.85
N ASN A 196 -10.36 9.00 2.64
CA ASN A 196 -11.76 9.42 2.57
C ASN A 196 -12.37 9.30 1.14
N GLY A 197 -12.00 8.23 0.43
CA GLY A 197 -12.44 7.97 -0.94
C GLY A 197 -11.70 8.76 -2.03
N VAL A 198 -10.73 9.62 -1.64
CA VAL A 198 -9.93 10.42 -2.58
C VAL A 198 -8.55 9.79 -2.75
N VAL A 199 -8.10 9.58 -3.98
CA VAL A 199 -6.77 9.06 -4.27
C VAL A 199 -5.71 10.06 -3.83
N THR A 200 -4.91 9.69 -2.84
CA THR A 200 -3.80 10.49 -2.32
C THR A 200 -2.43 9.97 -2.75
N LEU A 201 -2.32 8.67 -2.99
CA LEU A 201 -1.17 8.06 -3.68
C LEU A 201 -1.69 7.11 -4.76
N ASN A 202 -1.05 7.09 -5.92
CA ASN A 202 -1.43 6.24 -7.04
C ASN A 202 -0.22 5.47 -7.57
N ASP A 203 -0.22 4.14 -7.36
CA ASP A 203 0.85 3.20 -7.80
C ASP A 203 2.27 3.70 -7.46
N PHE A 204 2.43 4.31 -6.28
CA PHE A 204 3.72 4.84 -5.86
C PHE A 204 4.70 3.71 -5.55
N GLU A 205 5.87 3.75 -6.16
CA GLU A 205 6.97 2.82 -5.88
C GLU A 205 7.71 3.23 -4.60
N ILE A 206 7.58 2.41 -3.56
CA ILE A 206 8.23 2.64 -2.27
C ILE A 206 9.73 2.37 -2.39
N TRP A 207 10.55 3.32 -1.99
CA TRP A 207 12.01 3.22 -2.15
C TRP A 207 12.65 2.21 -1.20
N GLY A 208 12.07 1.99 -0.04
CA GLY A 208 12.54 1.05 0.98
C GLY A 208 11.89 1.27 2.34
N THR A 209 12.39 0.57 3.35
CA THR A 209 11.92 0.68 4.74
C THR A 209 11.93 2.12 5.22
N THR A 210 10.83 2.57 5.80
CA THR A 210 10.70 3.93 6.35
C THR A 210 11.77 4.20 7.41
N GLN A 211 12.43 5.37 7.28
CA GLN A 211 13.47 5.83 8.21
C GLN A 211 13.16 7.25 8.70
N TYR A 212 13.22 7.46 10.02
CA TYR A 212 13.18 8.82 10.57
C TYR A 212 14.42 9.62 10.19
N LYS A 213 15.60 8.98 10.22
CA LYS A 213 16.90 9.56 9.84
C LYS A 213 17.57 8.67 8.80
N GLY A 214 18.20 9.30 7.80
CA GLY A 214 18.90 8.60 6.73
C GLY A 214 18.01 8.26 5.54
N LEU A 215 18.51 7.37 4.70
CA LEU A 215 17.83 6.90 3.49
C LEU A 215 17.11 5.58 3.73
N PRO A 216 16.02 5.30 3.00
CA PRO A 216 15.34 4.01 3.05
C PRO A 216 16.30 2.85 2.75
N SER A 217 16.16 1.75 3.49
CA SER A 217 16.91 0.51 3.29
C SER A 217 16.07 -0.55 2.59
N ASN A 218 16.73 -1.55 1.98
CA ASN A 218 16.08 -2.58 1.17
C ASN A 218 16.54 -3.98 1.61
N GLU A 219 16.45 -4.27 2.90
CA GLU A 219 16.73 -5.60 3.41
C GLU A 219 15.70 -6.62 2.88
N PRO A 220 16.14 -7.78 2.37
CA PRO A 220 15.23 -8.82 1.89
C PRO A 220 14.28 -9.27 3.00
N HIS A 221 13.02 -9.46 2.63
CA HIS A 221 12.00 -9.97 3.54
C HIS A 221 10.88 -10.68 2.76
N GLY A 222 10.12 -11.51 3.45
CA GLY A 222 8.87 -12.10 2.97
C GLY A 222 7.65 -11.37 3.53
N ASP A 223 6.54 -12.11 3.62
CA ASP A 223 5.33 -11.64 4.29
C ASP A 223 5.62 -11.24 5.72
N ALA A 224 5.00 -10.16 6.15
CA ALA A 224 5.19 -9.62 7.49
C ALA A 224 3.89 -8.93 7.99
N PRO A 225 3.76 -8.70 9.31
CA PRO A 225 2.54 -8.15 9.89
C PRO A 225 2.29 -6.69 9.51
N ILE A 226 1.05 -6.24 9.76
CA ILE A 226 0.67 -4.83 9.80
C ILE A 226 0.90 -4.32 11.22
N THR A 227 1.52 -3.16 11.37
CA THR A 227 1.77 -2.55 12.68
C THR A 227 1.11 -1.19 12.79
N LEU A 228 0.47 -0.91 13.91
CA LEU A 228 -0.05 0.40 14.28
C LEU A 228 0.84 1.01 15.34
N GLN A 229 1.20 2.28 15.15
CA GLN A 229 2.20 2.96 15.99
C GLN A 229 1.57 3.66 17.20
N ASP A 230 2.19 3.52 18.37
CA ASP A 230 2.07 4.48 19.47
C ASP A 230 3.11 5.59 19.27
N HIS A 231 2.65 6.78 18.89
CA HIS A 231 3.48 8.00 18.77
C HIS A 231 3.12 9.03 19.84
N SER A 232 2.73 8.58 21.02
CA SER A 232 2.35 9.43 22.15
C SER A 232 1.16 10.35 21.86
N ASN A 233 0.25 9.92 20.99
CA ASN A 233 -1.02 10.59 20.69
C ASN A 233 -2.17 9.58 20.79
N LEU A 234 -3.32 9.99 21.33
CA LEU A 234 -4.50 9.15 21.55
C LEU A 234 -5.27 8.92 20.24
N VAL A 235 -4.59 8.45 19.21
CA VAL A 235 -5.22 8.06 17.94
C VAL A 235 -6.08 6.83 18.16
N LYS A 236 -7.21 6.78 17.48
CA LYS A 236 -8.18 5.69 17.53
C LYS A 236 -8.24 4.97 16.20
N TYR A 237 -8.53 3.65 16.25
CA TYR A 237 -8.71 2.83 15.07
C TYR A 237 -9.93 1.94 15.22
N ARG A 238 -10.64 1.68 14.10
CA ARG A 238 -11.77 0.74 14.05
C ARG A 238 -11.99 0.21 12.64
N ASN A 239 -12.92 -0.71 12.48
CA ASN A 239 -13.36 -1.26 11.20
C ASN A 239 -12.15 -1.61 10.31
N ILE A 240 -11.34 -2.58 10.78
CA ILE A 240 -10.11 -2.97 10.08
C ILE A 240 -10.32 -4.34 9.46
N TRP A 241 -10.20 -4.40 8.12
CA TRP A 241 -10.19 -5.67 7.40
C TRP A 241 -9.14 -5.68 6.29
N ILE A 242 -8.67 -6.87 5.97
CA ILE A 242 -7.66 -7.10 4.95
C ILE A 242 -8.08 -8.22 4.01
N ARG A 243 -7.81 -8.03 2.74
CA ARG A 243 -8.05 -9.01 1.69
C ARG A 243 -6.73 -9.32 1.00
N ARG A 244 -6.31 -10.58 1.01
CA ARG A 244 -5.11 -11.03 0.28
C ARG A 244 -5.37 -11.01 -1.22
N MET A 245 -4.35 -10.63 -2.01
CA MET A 245 -4.41 -10.57 -3.48
C MET A 245 -3.44 -11.57 -4.11
#